data_ca0e1af0da817eb7dba44f87f9da8e2f
#
_entry.id   ca0e1af0da817eb7dba44f87f9da8e2f
#
_cell.length_a   1.000
_cell.length_b   1.000
_cell.length_c   1.000
_cell.angle_alpha   90.00
_cell.angle_beta   90.00
_cell.angle_gamma   90.00
#
_symmetry.space_group_name_H-M   'P 1'
#
loop_
_entity.id
_entity.type
_entity.pdbx_description
1 polymer ?
#
loop_
_entity_poly.entity_id
_entity_poly.type
_entity_poly.pdbx_seq_one_letter_code
_entity_poly.pdbx_strand_id
1 'polypeptide(L)'
;MRVLVTGATGQFGRALAAAALPAGTVLRMQGRAAAAPAWAGGFEWASADLSDGRGIDEAVSGADVIVHAASDPRRADAVDVEGTRRLLAAAAARSVAHFLYISIVGVDRIPHPYYARKRAAEEVVAAGRVPWSILRLTQFHSFVAHIIKRAVRAPFVMLLPRHFQFQNVDLSDAAARTLRAIVAGPAGALPDYGGPEVLTLGEAAATWRRVRGVSKPIVNLPMFGRRAAAFRAGWNTAPAGERGVVTFGEWLGRRQAGAAP
;
A
#
# COMPACT_ATOMS: atom_id res chain seq x y z
N MET A 1 -14.78 16.06 10.11
CA MET A 1 -13.86 15.95 8.96
C MET A 1 -14.30 14.76 8.08
N ARG A 2 -14.50 14.99 6.78
CA ARG A 2 -14.84 13.91 5.84
C ARG A 2 -13.59 13.53 5.02
N VAL A 3 -13.23 12.25 5.08
CA VAL A 3 -12.05 11.69 4.40
C VAL A 3 -12.51 10.76 3.29
N LEU A 4 -12.20 11.11 2.04
CA LEU A 4 -12.38 10.21 0.90
C LEU A 4 -11.19 9.25 0.82
N VAL A 5 -11.46 7.95 0.80
CA VAL A 5 -10.44 6.90 0.62
C VAL A 5 -10.65 6.23 -0.73
N THR A 6 -9.75 6.43 -1.68
CA THR A 6 -9.78 5.72 -2.95
C THR A 6 -9.10 4.36 -2.84
N GLY A 7 -9.52 3.40 -3.67
CA GLY A 7 -9.01 2.03 -3.57
C GLY A 7 -9.51 1.29 -2.32
N ALA A 8 -10.68 1.65 -1.83
CA ALA A 8 -11.28 1.15 -0.60
C ALA A 8 -11.42 -0.39 -0.55
N THR A 9 -11.65 -1.05 -1.70
CA THR A 9 -11.78 -2.51 -1.80
C THR A 9 -10.43 -3.26 -1.69
N GLY A 10 -9.31 -2.53 -1.78
CA GLY A 10 -7.96 -3.08 -1.60
C GLY A 10 -7.66 -3.41 -0.13
N GLN A 11 -6.57 -4.15 0.10
CA GLN A 11 -6.16 -4.54 1.46
C GLN A 11 -5.90 -3.33 2.35
N PHE A 12 -5.22 -2.32 1.82
CA PHE A 12 -4.90 -1.10 2.57
C PHE A 12 -6.14 -0.24 2.86
N GLY A 13 -7.03 -0.05 1.88
CA GLY A 13 -8.30 0.67 2.09
C GLY A 13 -9.16 0.03 3.18
N ARG A 14 -9.25 -1.30 3.20
CA ARG A 14 -9.95 -2.05 4.26
C ARG A 14 -9.27 -1.91 5.63
N ALA A 15 -7.94 -1.92 5.67
CA ALA A 15 -7.20 -1.71 6.92
C ALA A 15 -7.43 -0.30 7.46
N LEU A 16 -7.50 0.71 6.60
CA LEU A 16 -7.79 2.09 6.99
C LEU A 16 -9.25 2.22 7.52
N ALA A 17 -10.21 1.52 6.90
CA ALA A 17 -11.58 1.45 7.39
C ALA A 17 -11.71 0.80 8.78
N ALA A 18 -10.86 -0.19 9.08
CA ALA A 18 -10.84 -0.89 10.35
C ALA A 18 -10.02 -0.17 11.45
N ALA A 19 -9.32 0.91 11.10
CA ALA A 19 -8.48 1.63 12.05
C ALA A 19 -9.31 2.53 12.98
N ALA A 20 -8.77 2.82 14.18
CA ALA A 20 -9.38 3.75 15.12
C ALA A 20 -9.29 5.19 14.56
N LEU A 21 -10.42 5.74 14.17
CA LEU A 21 -10.50 7.07 13.59
C LEU A 21 -10.55 8.15 14.68
N PRO A 22 -10.00 9.35 14.43
CA PRO A 22 -10.24 10.51 15.27
C PRO A 22 -11.74 10.82 15.38
N ALA A 23 -12.16 11.30 16.56
CA ALA A 23 -13.55 11.65 16.79
C ALA A 23 -14.06 12.66 15.73
N GLY A 24 -15.31 12.48 15.29
CA GLY A 24 -15.91 13.32 14.25
C GLY A 24 -15.37 13.09 12.83
N THR A 25 -14.60 12.03 12.60
CA THR A 25 -14.16 11.65 11.25
C THR A 25 -15.19 10.75 10.58
N VAL A 26 -15.61 11.13 9.37
CA VAL A 26 -16.46 10.33 8.49
C VAL A 26 -15.62 9.82 7.33
N LEU A 27 -15.58 8.50 7.14
CA LEU A 27 -14.95 7.90 5.96
C LEU A 27 -15.97 7.75 4.84
N ARG A 28 -15.60 8.27 3.66
CA ARG A 28 -16.23 7.94 2.40
C ARG A 28 -15.31 6.99 1.63
N MET A 29 -15.77 5.76 1.44
CA MET A 29 -15.02 4.70 0.79
C MET A 29 -15.34 4.66 -0.69
N GLN A 30 -14.32 4.82 -1.55
CA GLN A 30 -14.51 4.83 -3.00
C GLN A 30 -14.15 3.49 -3.62
N GLY A 31 -15.00 3.00 -4.51
CA GLY A 31 -14.78 1.82 -5.34
C GLY A 31 -15.58 1.89 -6.64
N ARG A 32 -15.38 0.92 -7.54
CA ARG A 32 -16.05 0.88 -8.85
C ARG A 32 -17.46 0.30 -8.81
N ALA A 33 -17.80 -0.44 -7.77
CA ALA A 33 -19.12 -1.02 -7.62
C ALA A 33 -20.18 0.07 -7.39
N ALA A 34 -21.34 -0.05 -8.03
CA ALA A 34 -22.44 0.90 -7.86
C ALA A 34 -22.96 0.92 -6.43
N ALA A 35 -23.00 -0.24 -5.75
CA ALA A 35 -23.41 -0.35 -4.35
C ALA A 35 -22.23 -0.68 -3.43
N ALA A 36 -22.31 -0.24 -2.19
CA ALA A 36 -21.36 -0.59 -1.15
C ALA A 36 -21.31 -2.12 -0.96
N PRO A 37 -20.12 -2.74 -0.92
CA PRO A 37 -20.00 -4.14 -0.55
C PRO A 37 -20.39 -4.32 0.94
N ALA A 38 -20.83 -5.51 1.32
CA ALA A 38 -21.36 -5.79 2.67
C ALA A 38 -20.43 -5.30 3.81
N TRP A 39 -19.11 -5.45 3.67
CA TRP A 39 -18.15 -5.00 4.68
C TRP A 39 -18.11 -3.47 4.86
N ALA A 40 -18.59 -2.70 3.88
CA ALA A 40 -18.57 -1.23 3.89
C ALA A 40 -19.90 -0.61 4.36
N GLY A 41 -20.86 -1.39 4.87
CA GLY A 41 -22.18 -0.95 5.26
C GLY A 41 -22.23 0.12 6.38
N GLY A 42 -21.12 0.35 7.09
CA GLY A 42 -21.00 1.41 8.10
C GLY A 42 -20.34 2.70 7.61
N PHE A 43 -20.01 2.81 6.32
CA PHE A 43 -19.29 3.93 5.73
C PHE A 43 -20.11 4.58 4.60
N GLU A 44 -19.87 5.87 4.34
CA GLU A 44 -20.35 6.46 3.08
C GLU A 44 -19.67 5.74 1.91
N TRP A 45 -20.44 5.44 0.85
CA TRP A 45 -19.90 4.81 -0.35
C TRP A 45 -19.99 5.75 -1.55
N ALA A 46 -18.89 5.87 -2.30
CA ALA A 46 -18.81 6.60 -3.56
C ALA A 46 -18.44 5.64 -4.70
N SER A 47 -19.32 5.51 -5.68
CA SER A 47 -19.05 4.75 -6.89
C SER A 47 -18.30 5.65 -7.88
N ALA A 48 -17.04 5.32 -8.17
CA ALA A 48 -16.25 6.05 -9.16
C ALA A 48 -15.21 5.15 -9.82
N ASP A 49 -14.88 5.41 -11.09
CA ASP A 49 -13.77 4.75 -11.79
C ASP A 49 -12.72 5.79 -12.19
N LEU A 50 -11.56 5.70 -11.56
CA LEU A 50 -10.44 6.60 -11.81
C LEU A 50 -9.87 6.50 -13.23
N SER A 51 -10.06 5.34 -13.88
CA SER A 51 -9.51 5.12 -15.22
C SER A 51 -10.25 5.83 -16.34
N ASP A 52 -11.54 6.14 -16.16
CA ASP A 52 -12.36 6.87 -17.13
C ASP A 52 -12.92 8.19 -16.57
N GLY A 53 -12.87 8.39 -15.27
CA GLY A 53 -13.29 9.62 -14.60
C GLY A 53 -14.73 9.63 -14.09
N ARG A 54 -15.52 8.58 -14.37
CA ARG A 54 -16.92 8.52 -13.93
C ARG A 54 -17.03 8.57 -12.41
N GLY A 55 -17.93 9.42 -11.89
CA GLY A 55 -18.26 9.53 -10.49
C GLY A 55 -17.18 10.20 -9.61
N ILE A 56 -16.08 10.70 -10.18
CA ILE A 56 -15.01 11.35 -9.41
C ILE A 56 -15.53 12.63 -8.75
N ASP A 57 -16.28 13.44 -9.46
CA ASP A 57 -16.82 14.71 -8.95
C ASP A 57 -17.75 14.52 -7.77
N GLU A 58 -18.62 13.53 -7.82
CA GLU A 58 -19.52 13.14 -6.74
C GLU A 58 -18.74 12.57 -5.56
N ALA A 59 -17.74 11.73 -5.84
CA ALA A 59 -16.91 11.13 -4.80
C ALA A 59 -16.15 12.19 -3.98
N VAL A 60 -15.61 13.22 -4.65
CA VAL A 60 -14.84 14.31 -4.02
C VAL A 60 -15.73 15.34 -3.32
N SER A 61 -17.00 15.46 -3.72
CA SER A 61 -17.92 16.48 -3.18
C SER A 61 -18.00 16.45 -1.65
N GLY A 62 -17.66 17.58 -1.01
CA GLY A 62 -17.66 17.75 0.43
C GLY A 62 -16.57 16.96 1.19
N ALA A 63 -15.57 16.43 0.50
CA ALA A 63 -14.40 15.84 1.16
C ALA A 63 -13.43 16.94 1.62
N ASP A 64 -13.00 16.86 2.88
CA ASP A 64 -11.96 17.72 3.44
C ASP A 64 -10.56 17.18 3.09
N VAL A 65 -10.41 15.86 3.12
CA VAL A 65 -9.15 15.14 2.89
C VAL A 65 -9.38 14.00 1.90
N ILE A 66 -8.43 13.78 1.02
CA ILE A 66 -8.39 12.60 0.14
C ILE A 66 -7.19 11.74 0.50
N VAL A 67 -7.42 10.47 0.82
CA VAL A 67 -6.38 9.43 0.89
C VAL A 67 -6.41 8.65 -0.41
N HIS A 68 -5.45 8.93 -1.29
CA HIS A 68 -5.37 8.27 -2.58
C HIS A 68 -4.51 7.01 -2.50
N ALA A 69 -5.16 5.85 -2.36
CA ALA A 69 -4.54 4.53 -2.27
C ALA A 69 -4.97 3.59 -3.40
N ALA A 70 -5.77 4.07 -4.34
CA ALA A 70 -6.14 3.29 -5.53
C ALA A 70 -4.92 3.05 -6.41
N SER A 71 -4.76 1.83 -6.88
CA SER A 71 -3.69 1.43 -7.80
C SER A 71 -4.07 0.16 -8.56
N ASP A 72 -3.65 0.08 -9.81
CA ASP A 72 -3.78 -1.11 -10.63
C ASP A 72 -2.50 -1.33 -11.46
N PRO A 73 -1.59 -2.22 -11.05
CA PRO A 73 -0.33 -2.45 -11.77
C PRO A 73 -0.48 -2.86 -13.24
N ARG A 74 -1.65 -3.41 -13.62
CA ARG A 74 -1.94 -3.81 -15.02
C ARG A 74 -2.42 -2.63 -15.85
N ARG A 75 -2.99 -1.59 -15.22
CA ARG A 75 -3.56 -0.40 -15.84
C ARG A 75 -2.96 0.88 -15.24
N ALA A 76 -1.67 0.84 -14.86
CA ALA A 76 -1.03 1.87 -14.07
C ALA A 76 -1.02 3.25 -14.77
N ASP A 77 -0.92 3.31 -16.09
CA ASP A 77 -1.08 4.59 -16.81
C ASP A 77 -2.47 5.21 -16.61
N ALA A 78 -3.53 4.41 -16.77
CA ALA A 78 -4.90 4.90 -16.70
C ALA A 78 -5.37 5.17 -15.26
N VAL A 79 -4.93 4.34 -14.28
CA VAL A 79 -5.40 4.41 -12.89
C VAL A 79 -4.45 5.22 -12.01
N ASP A 80 -3.14 4.89 -12.04
CA ASP A 80 -2.18 5.53 -11.13
C ASP A 80 -1.76 6.92 -11.63
N VAL A 81 -1.59 7.14 -12.94
CA VAL A 81 -1.15 8.43 -13.48
C VAL A 81 -2.35 9.31 -13.84
N GLU A 82 -3.14 8.90 -14.83
CA GLU A 82 -4.27 9.72 -15.31
C GLU A 82 -5.41 9.80 -14.31
N GLY A 83 -5.67 8.71 -13.56
CA GLY A 83 -6.64 8.70 -12.47
C GLY A 83 -6.27 9.68 -11.36
N THR A 84 -4.98 9.74 -10.98
CA THR A 84 -4.47 10.72 -10.02
C THR A 84 -4.65 12.14 -10.54
N ARG A 85 -4.38 12.40 -11.82
CA ARG A 85 -4.56 13.73 -12.44
C ARG A 85 -6.02 14.18 -12.38
N ARG A 86 -6.97 13.31 -12.76
CA ARG A 86 -8.41 13.59 -12.70
C ARG A 86 -8.88 13.87 -11.27
N LEU A 87 -8.43 13.03 -10.33
CA LEU A 87 -8.80 13.17 -8.91
C LEU A 87 -8.28 14.48 -8.31
N LEU A 88 -7.05 14.91 -8.66
CA LEU A 88 -6.47 16.18 -8.24
C LEU A 88 -7.21 17.37 -8.85
N ALA A 89 -7.62 17.29 -10.12
CA ALA A 89 -8.41 18.34 -10.76
C ALA A 89 -9.76 18.54 -10.07
N ALA A 90 -10.46 17.45 -9.76
CA ALA A 90 -11.71 17.49 -9.01
C ALA A 90 -11.51 18.01 -7.57
N ALA A 91 -10.42 17.61 -6.92
CA ALA A 91 -10.05 18.07 -5.58
C ALA A 91 -9.76 19.57 -5.55
N ALA A 92 -9.04 20.09 -6.53
CA ALA A 92 -8.75 21.53 -6.67
C ALA A 92 -10.02 22.35 -6.90
N ALA A 93 -10.93 21.89 -7.77
CA ALA A 93 -12.21 22.55 -8.04
C ALA A 93 -13.13 22.65 -6.81
N ARG A 94 -12.91 21.77 -5.79
CA ARG A 94 -13.70 21.71 -4.55
C ARG A 94 -12.94 22.16 -3.31
N SER A 95 -11.77 22.78 -3.49
CA SER A 95 -10.94 23.30 -2.40
C SER A 95 -10.65 22.27 -1.30
N VAL A 96 -10.38 21.01 -1.69
CA VAL A 96 -9.96 19.96 -0.76
C VAL A 96 -8.70 20.43 -0.02
N ALA A 97 -8.71 20.32 1.31
CA ALA A 97 -7.64 20.88 2.15
C ALA A 97 -6.36 20.02 2.16
N HIS A 98 -6.47 18.72 1.92
CA HIS A 98 -5.31 17.83 1.95
C HIS A 98 -5.47 16.63 0.99
N PHE A 99 -4.48 16.43 0.12
CA PHE A 99 -4.38 15.25 -0.76
C PHE A 99 -3.21 14.37 -0.30
N LEU A 100 -3.49 13.26 0.37
CA LEU A 100 -2.49 12.32 0.85
C LEU A 100 -2.36 11.14 -0.13
N TYR A 101 -1.22 11.07 -0.83
CA TYR A 101 -0.92 10.01 -1.79
C TYR A 101 -0.12 8.87 -1.14
N ILE A 102 -0.59 7.64 -1.30
CA ILE A 102 0.11 6.44 -0.83
C ILE A 102 0.99 5.90 -1.94
N SER A 103 2.30 5.97 -1.73
CA SER A 103 3.32 5.53 -2.68
C SER A 103 4.16 4.37 -2.14
N ILE A 104 5.25 4.05 -2.80
CA ILE A 104 6.09 2.88 -2.50
C ILE A 104 7.55 3.33 -2.32
N VAL A 105 8.22 2.81 -1.30
CA VAL A 105 9.67 3.02 -1.10
C VAL A 105 10.45 2.43 -2.27
N GLY A 106 11.39 3.22 -2.80
CA GLY A 106 12.26 2.82 -3.89
C GLY A 106 11.73 3.10 -5.30
N VAL A 107 10.60 3.80 -5.47
CA VAL A 107 10.05 4.16 -6.80
C VAL A 107 11.00 5.00 -7.65
N ASP A 108 11.90 5.72 -7.01
CA ASP A 108 12.91 6.59 -7.63
C ASP A 108 14.22 5.85 -7.99
N ARG A 109 14.43 4.64 -7.50
CA ARG A 109 15.70 3.91 -7.64
C ARG A 109 15.58 2.56 -8.33
N ILE A 110 14.48 1.84 -8.11
CA ILE A 110 14.32 0.48 -8.64
C ILE A 110 13.78 0.53 -10.08
N PRO A 111 14.50 -0.01 -11.07
CA PRO A 111 14.08 0.00 -12.47
C PRO A 111 12.97 -1.03 -12.72
N HIS A 112 11.75 -0.68 -12.32
CA HIS A 112 10.54 -1.49 -12.50
C HIS A 112 9.45 -0.66 -13.17
N PRO A 113 8.80 -1.13 -14.26
CA PRO A 113 7.82 -0.35 -15.00
C PRO A 113 6.69 0.22 -14.13
N TYR A 114 6.14 -0.57 -13.23
CA TYR A 114 5.12 -0.12 -12.29
C TYR A 114 5.64 0.98 -11.34
N TYR A 115 6.89 0.88 -10.85
CA TYR A 115 7.49 1.90 -10.00
C TYR A 115 7.68 3.22 -10.74
N ALA A 116 8.04 3.17 -12.02
CA ALA A 116 8.12 4.37 -12.85
C ALA A 116 6.74 5.07 -12.97
N ARG A 117 5.63 4.31 -13.05
CA ARG A 117 4.26 4.88 -13.04
C ARG A 117 3.89 5.48 -11.69
N LYS A 118 4.25 4.80 -10.59
CA LYS A 118 4.07 5.35 -9.24
C LYS A 118 4.85 6.64 -9.05
N ARG A 119 6.08 6.71 -9.56
CA ARG A 119 6.91 7.91 -9.54
C ARG A 119 6.27 9.05 -10.36
N ALA A 120 5.78 8.76 -11.57
CA ALA A 120 5.07 9.74 -12.39
C ALA A 120 3.81 10.28 -11.67
N ALA A 121 3.09 9.42 -10.94
CA ALA A 121 1.95 9.86 -10.14
C ALA A 121 2.38 10.75 -8.95
N GLU A 122 3.51 10.48 -8.28
CA GLU A 122 4.08 11.40 -7.28
C GLU A 122 4.37 12.78 -7.88
N GLU A 123 4.91 12.83 -9.09
CA GLU A 123 5.21 14.08 -9.80
C GLU A 123 3.93 14.85 -10.15
N VAL A 124 2.87 14.16 -10.57
CA VAL A 124 1.54 14.74 -10.77
C VAL A 124 1.00 15.35 -9.48
N VAL A 125 1.14 14.66 -8.35
CA VAL A 125 0.70 15.15 -7.04
C VAL A 125 1.50 16.38 -6.62
N ALA A 126 2.82 16.33 -6.73
CA ALA A 126 3.71 17.42 -6.33
C ALA A 126 3.54 18.69 -7.18
N ALA A 127 3.17 18.55 -8.46
CA ALA A 127 2.87 19.67 -9.35
C ALA A 127 1.43 20.20 -9.18
N GLY A 128 0.59 19.53 -8.40
CA GLY A 128 -0.81 19.90 -8.19
C GLY A 128 -0.98 21.16 -7.35
N ARG A 129 -2.20 21.76 -7.40
CA ARG A 129 -2.55 22.97 -6.63
C ARG A 129 -3.15 22.66 -5.26
N VAL A 130 -3.56 21.42 -5.01
CA VAL A 130 -4.11 20.99 -3.71
C VAL A 130 -2.96 20.81 -2.73
N PRO A 131 -3.03 21.30 -1.48
CA PRO A 131 -2.04 20.99 -0.47
C PRO A 131 -1.90 19.47 -0.30
N TRP A 132 -0.67 18.96 -0.34
CA TRP A 132 -0.45 17.52 -0.47
C TRP A 132 0.53 16.94 0.53
N SER A 133 0.44 15.62 0.71
CA SER A 133 1.50 14.80 1.29
C SER A 133 1.69 13.54 0.45
N ILE A 134 2.92 13.05 0.36
CA ILE A 134 3.27 11.75 -0.22
C ILE A 134 3.86 10.87 0.87
N LEU A 135 3.21 9.74 1.16
CA LEU A 135 3.68 8.74 2.10
C LEU A 135 4.13 7.49 1.33
N ARG A 136 5.43 7.26 1.30
CA ARG A 136 5.99 6.03 0.74
C ARG A 136 6.00 4.93 1.81
N LEU A 137 5.34 3.83 1.52
CA LEU A 137 5.30 2.64 2.36
C LEU A 137 6.20 1.55 1.77
N THR A 138 6.83 0.75 2.61
CA THR A 138 7.48 -0.50 2.17
C THR A 138 6.43 -1.57 1.83
N GLN A 139 6.86 -2.74 1.37
CA GLN A 139 5.94 -3.81 0.96
C GLN A 139 5.17 -4.37 2.17
N PHE A 140 3.89 -4.69 1.98
CA PHE A 140 3.08 -5.30 3.02
C PHE A 140 3.48 -6.76 3.30
N HIS A 141 3.29 -7.23 4.52
CA HIS A 141 3.49 -8.63 4.91
C HIS A 141 2.79 -9.61 3.96
N SER A 142 1.57 -9.28 3.54
CA SER A 142 0.77 -10.09 2.62
C SER A 142 1.44 -10.30 1.25
N PHE A 143 2.19 -9.32 0.76
CA PHE A 143 2.92 -9.43 -0.51
C PHE A 143 4.05 -10.46 -0.43
N VAL A 144 4.89 -10.37 0.59
CA VAL A 144 5.99 -11.33 0.79
C VAL A 144 5.44 -12.73 1.09
N ALA A 145 4.40 -12.82 1.92
CA ALA A 145 3.68 -14.07 2.14
C ALA A 145 3.14 -14.69 0.85
N HIS A 146 2.65 -13.88 -0.09
CA HIS A 146 2.20 -14.37 -1.40
C HIS A 146 3.34 -14.98 -2.22
N ILE A 147 4.52 -14.35 -2.24
CA ILE A 147 5.72 -14.89 -2.90
C ILE A 147 6.09 -16.25 -2.29
N ILE A 148 6.15 -16.32 -0.96
CA ILE A 148 6.50 -17.55 -0.24
C ILE A 148 5.46 -18.65 -0.49
N LYS A 149 4.16 -18.35 -0.42
CA LYS A 149 3.08 -19.30 -0.72
C LYS A 149 3.22 -19.91 -2.12
N ARG A 150 3.62 -19.13 -3.10
CA ARG A 150 3.86 -19.65 -4.47
C ARG A 150 5.05 -20.61 -4.47
N ALA A 151 6.14 -20.28 -3.78
CA ALA A 151 7.32 -21.14 -3.67
C ALA A 151 7.02 -22.47 -2.94
N VAL A 152 6.15 -22.44 -1.93
CA VAL A 152 5.71 -23.65 -1.18
C VAL A 152 4.92 -24.64 -2.06
N ARG A 153 4.26 -24.17 -3.12
CA ARG A 153 3.50 -25.03 -4.05
C ARG A 153 4.39 -25.98 -4.88
N ALA A 154 5.66 -25.64 -5.09
CA ALA A 154 6.60 -26.54 -5.73
C ALA A 154 6.76 -27.85 -4.94
N PRO A 155 6.91 -29.03 -5.56
CA PRO A 155 6.74 -30.32 -4.88
C PRO A 155 7.81 -30.60 -3.80
N PHE A 156 9.08 -30.32 -4.04
CA PHE A 156 10.19 -30.79 -3.19
C PHE A 156 10.92 -29.65 -2.48
N VAL A 157 10.99 -28.48 -3.07
CA VAL A 157 11.78 -27.34 -2.59
C VAL A 157 10.99 -26.05 -2.67
N MET A 158 11.37 -25.07 -1.86
CA MET A 158 10.93 -23.68 -1.98
C MET A 158 11.96 -22.90 -2.78
N LEU A 159 11.71 -22.73 -4.08
CA LEU A 159 12.61 -22.00 -4.97
C LEU A 159 12.26 -20.50 -4.97
N LEU A 160 13.18 -19.66 -4.50
CA LEU A 160 12.96 -18.21 -4.40
C LEU A 160 14.29 -17.43 -4.37
N PRO A 161 14.31 -16.16 -4.78
CA PRO A 161 15.52 -15.33 -4.74
C PRO A 161 15.83 -14.94 -3.30
N ARG A 162 16.42 -15.88 -2.53
CA ARG A 162 16.57 -15.83 -1.08
C ARG A 162 17.32 -14.60 -0.56
N HIS A 163 18.12 -13.93 -1.39
CA HIS A 163 18.95 -12.79 -1.03
C HIS A 163 18.26 -11.42 -1.29
N PHE A 164 17.01 -11.40 -1.78
CA PHE A 164 16.26 -10.15 -1.90
C PHE A 164 15.86 -9.66 -0.51
N GLN A 165 16.11 -8.38 -0.25
CA GLN A 165 15.78 -7.76 1.02
C GLN A 165 14.37 -7.15 0.97
N PHE A 166 13.65 -7.23 2.07
CA PHE A 166 12.35 -6.62 2.30
C PHE A 166 12.25 -6.10 3.74
N GLN A 167 11.59 -4.97 3.91
CA GLN A 167 11.24 -4.41 5.21
C GLN A 167 9.71 -4.37 5.29
N ASN A 168 9.09 -5.52 5.58
CA ASN A 168 7.65 -5.66 5.46
C ASN A 168 6.91 -4.89 6.54
N VAL A 169 5.90 -4.11 6.15
CA VAL A 169 5.04 -3.35 7.06
C VAL A 169 3.68 -4.04 7.23
N ASP A 170 3.13 -4.00 8.43
CA ASP A 170 1.75 -4.42 8.68
C ASP A 170 0.76 -3.37 8.18
N LEU A 171 -0.39 -3.83 7.71
CA LEU A 171 -1.45 -2.95 7.22
C LEU A 171 -2.03 -2.07 8.34
N SER A 172 -2.10 -2.55 9.58
CA SER A 172 -2.56 -1.76 10.74
C SER A 172 -1.57 -0.65 11.09
N ASP A 173 -0.26 -0.93 11.06
CA ASP A 173 0.79 0.06 11.27
C ASP A 173 0.75 1.15 10.19
N ALA A 174 0.62 0.73 8.93
CA ALA A 174 0.51 1.64 7.79
C ALA A 174 -0.76 2.52 7.86
N ALA A 175 -1.90 1.94 8.28
CA ALA A 175 -3.14 2.68 8.49
C ALA A 175 -2.99 3.69 9.62
N ALA A 176 -2.44 3.31 10.77
CA ALA A 176 -2.18 4.21 11.89
C ALA A 176 -1.24 5.37 11.49
N ARG A 177 -0.19 5.09 10.71
CA ARG A 177 0.71 6.13 10.18
C ARG A 177 -0.02 7.11 9.25
N THR A 178 -0.91 6.58 8.42
CA THR A 178 -1.73 7.39 7.50
C THR A 178 -2.68 8.29 8.27
N LEU A 179 -3.34 7.79 9.31
CA LEU A 179 -4.22 8.61 10.17
C LEU A 179 -3.44 9.72 10.86
N ARG A 180 -2.22 9.47 11.34
CA ARG A 180 -1.36 10.53 11.88
C ARG A 180 -1.05 11.61 10.83
N ALA A 181 -0.79 11.22 9.57
CA ALA A 181 -0.55 12.17 8.49
C ALA A 181 -1.81 13.01 8.14
N ILE A 182 -3.00 12.41 8.18
CA ILE A 182 -4.27 13.13 8.01
C ILE A 182 -4.43 14.21 9.08
N VAL A 183 -4.20 13.86 10.35
CA VAL A 183 -4.36 14.78 11.49
C VAL A 183 -3.32 15.89 11.46
N ALA A 184 -2.09 15.58 11.05
CA ALA A 184 -1.00 16.56 10.96
C ALA A 184 -1.19 17.57 9.81
N GLY A 185 -1.99 17.23 8.80
CA GLY A 185 -2.21 18.06 7.63
C GLY A 185 -1.13 17.90 6.55
N PRO A 186 -1.20 18.72 5.47
CA PRO A 186 -0.29 18.63 4.33
C PRO A 186 1.14 19.03 4.72
N ALA A 187 2.12 18.18 4.34
CA ALA A 187 3.53 18.38 4.71
C ALA A 187 4.51 17.97 3.58
N GLY A 188 4.03 17.86 2.34
CA GLY A 188 4.89 17.48 1.21
C GLY A 188 5.33 16.01 1.26
N ALA A 189 6.58 15.74 0.93
CA ALA A 189 7.15 14.39 1.04
C ALA A 189 7.38 14.02 2.50
N LEU A 190 6.66 13.01 2.97
CA LEU A 190 6.81 12.49 4.34
C LEU A 190 8.00 11.52 4.42
N PRO A 191 8.57 11.32 5.62
CA PRO A 191 9.53 10.26 5.83
C PRO A 191 9.01 8.90 5.36
N ASP A 192 9.85 8.12 4.70
CA ASP A 192 9.53 6.75 4.31
C ASP A 192 9.10 5.93 5.53
N TYR A 193 8.13 5.05 5.36
CA TYR A 193 7.61 4.23 6.45
C TYR A 193 7.73 2.75 6.14
N GLY A 194 8.40 2.01 7.00
CA GLY A 194 8.63 0.57 6.84
C GLY A 194 8.21 -0.25 8.04
N GLY A 195 8.35 -1.57 7.92
CA GLY A 195 8.18 -2.47 9.05
C GLY A 195 9.34 -2.41 10.05
N PRO A 196 9.25 -3.12 11.18
CA PRO A 196 10.25 -3.05 12.25
C PRO A 196 11.59 -3.69 11.87
N GLU A 197 11.59 -4.61 10.92
CA GLU A 197 12.76 -5.45 10.59
C GLU A 197 13.01 -5.52 9.09
N VAL A 198 14.29 -5.53 8.71
CA VAL A 198 14.73 -5.83 7.35
C VAL A 198 15.10 -7.31 7.29
N LEU A 199 14.41 -8.06 6.45
CA LEU A 199 14.62 -9.50 6.26
C LEU A 199 14.99 -9.79 4.82
N THR A 200 15.89 -10.73 4.59
CA THR A 200 15.98 -11.37 3.29
C THR A 200 14.75 -12.25 3.04
N LEU A 201 14.42 -12.47 1.79
CA LEU A 201 13.32 -13.38 1.44
C LEU A 201 13.57 -14.81 1.96
N GLY A 202 14.84 -15.21 2.09
CA GLY A 202 15.23 -16.48 2.72
C GLY A 202 14.88 -16.53 4.21
N GLU A 203 15.17 -15.49 4.99
CA GLU A 203 14.81 -15.38 6.41
C GLU A 203 13.29 -15.32 6.62
N ALA A 204 12.58 -14.55 5.79
CA ALA A 204 11.13 -14.53 5.80
C ALA A 204 10.53 -15.92 5.50
N ALA A 205 11.10 -16.64 4.53
CA ALA A 205 10.67 -18.00 4.21
C ALA A 205 11.01 -19.01 5.34
N ALA A 206 12.13 -18.84 6.03
CA ALA A 206 12.47 -19.65 7.21
C ALA A 206 11.48 -19.40 8.36
N THR A 207 11.11 -18.15 8.60
CA THR A 207 10.06 -17.79 9.58
C THR A 207 8.71 -18.40 9.17
N TRP A 208 8.35 -18.31 7.89
CA TRP A 208 7.15 -18.98 7.37
C TRP A 208 7.16 -20.48 7.62
N ARG A 209 8.27 -21.16 7.30
CA ARG A 209 8.42 -22.62 7.52
C ARG A 209 8.19 -22.99 8.99
N ARG A 210 8.83 -22.27 9.91
CA ARG A 210 8.70 -22.49 11.35
C ARG A 210 7.25 -22.34 11.82
N VAL A 211 6.60 -21.24 11.44
CA VAL A 211 5.23 -20.93 11.89
C VAL A 211 4.20 -21.86 11.24
N ARG A 212 4.40 -22.30 9.99
CA ARG A 212 3.43 -23.11 9.25
C ARG A 212 3.74 -24.62 9.25
N GLY A 213 4.77 -25.08 9.92
CA GLY A 213 5.15 -26.49 9.95
C GLY A 213 5.59 -27.03 8.60
N VAL A 214 6.17 -26.20 7.72
CA VAL A 214 6.59 -26.62 6.37
C VAL A 214 8.04 -27.14 6.44
N SER A 215 8.30 -28.38 6.02
CA SER A 215 9.63 -29.02 6.09
C SER A 215 10.49 -28.82 4.82
N LYS A 216 9.93 -28.25 3.72
CA LYS A 216 10.62 -28.12 2.43
C LYS A 216 11.88 -27.25 2.53
N PRO A 217 13.02 -27.67 1.96
CA PRO A 217 14.24 -26.85 1.95
C PRO A 217 14.07 -25.60 1.08
N ILE A 218 14.74 -24.51 1.50
CA ILE A 218 14.77 -23.23 0.79
C ILE A 218 15.98 -23.24 -0.14
N VAL A 219 15.75 -23.20 -1.45
CA VAL A 219 16.76 -23.20 -2.49
C VAL A 219 16.80 -21.83 -3.17
N ASN A 220 17.99 -21.33 -3.43
CA ASN A 220 18.15 -20.04 -4.10
C ASN A 220 17.77 -20.13 -5.59
N LEU A 221 16.84 -19.27 -6.00
CA LEU A 221 16.59 -18.98 -7.42
C LEU A 221 17.53 -17.81 -7.83
N PRO A 222 18.57 -18.05 -8.61
CA PRO A 222 19.43 -16.95 -9.04
C PRO A 222 18.65 -16.03 -9.99
N MET A 223 18.66 -14.74 -9.67
CA MET A 223 18.08 -13.70 -10.53
C MET A 223 19.16 -12.65 -10.83
N PHE A 224 19.21 -12.21 -12.10
CA PHE A 224 20.24 -11.31 -12.62
C PHE A 224 19.61 -10.00 -13.11
N GLY A 225 20.48 -9.03 -13.44
CA GLY A 225 20.09 -7.74 -13.97
C GLY A 225 19.86 -6.68 -12.89
N ARG A 226 19.70 -5.42 -13.36
CA ARG A 226 19.65 -4.21 -12.50
C ARG A 226 18.54 -4.27 -11.46
N ARG A 227 17.37 -4.78 -11.81
CA ARG A 227 16.25 -4.93 -10.87
C ARG A 227 16.56 -5.91 -9.74
N ALA A 228 17.13 -7.07 -10.08
CA ALA A 228 17.52 -8.05 -9.07
C ALA A 228 18.65 -7.53 -8.16
N ALA A 229 19.59 -6.77 -8.71
CA ALA A 229 20.64 -6.09 -7.94
C ALA A 229 20.03 -5.08 -6.96
N ALA A 230 19.05 -4.30 -7.38
CA ALA A 230 18.35 -3.32 -6.54
C ALA A 230 17.64 -3.97 -5.32
N PHE A 231 16.94 -5.09 -5.52
CA PHE A 231 16.31 -5.83 -4.41
C PHE A 231 17.33 -6.48 -3.48
N ARG A 232 18.48 -6.96 -4.00
CA ARG A 232 19.56 -7.46 -3.14
C ARG A 232 20.21 -6.34 -2.32
N ALA A 233 20.31 -5.15 -2.89
CA ALA A 233 20.84 -3.97 -2.21
C ALA A 233 19.84 -3.30 -1.23
N GLY A 234 18.60 -3.80 -1.15
CA GLY A 234 17.60 -3.26 -0.23
C GLY A 234 17.04 -1.88 -0.62
N TRP A 235 17.06 -1.51 -1.92
CA TRP A 235 16.53 -0.20 -2.34
C TRP A 235 15.02 -0.03 -2.11
N ASN A 236 14.31 -1.11 -1.78
CA ASN A 236 12.91 -1.15 -1.36
C ASN A 236 12.72 -1.13 0.17
N THR A 237 13.77 -0.83 0.92
CA THR A 237 13.75 -0.69 2.38
C THR A 237 13.99 0.76 2.80
N ALA A 238 13.56 1.11 4.00
CA ALA A 238 13.67 2.44 4.60
C ALA A 238 14.33 2.36 5.98
N PRO A 239 15.62 1.97 6.08
CA PRO A 239 16.27 1.75 7.37
C PRO A 239 16.40 3.02 8.22
N ALA A 240 16.43 4.20 7.59
CA ALA A 240 16.45 5.51 8.24
C ALA A 240 15.04 6.14 8.40
N GLY A 241 14.00 5.48 7.87
CA GLY A 241 12.61 5.94 7.94
C GLY A 241 11.93 5.63 9.27
N GLU A 242 10.68 6.09 9.39
CA GLU A 242 9.82 5.69 10.49
C GLU A 242 9.44 4.21 10.39
N ARG A 243 9.15 3.56 11.53
CA ARG A 243 8.90 2.12 11.57
C ARG A 243 7.58 1.77 12.26
N GLY A 244 6.93 0.73 11.73
CA GLY A 244 5.87 0.00 12.41
C GLY A 244 6.41 -0.92 13.49
N VAL A 245 5.52 -1.61 14.18
CA VAL A 245 5.86 -2.46 15.33
C VAL A 245 5.59 -3.95 15.10
N VAL A 246 4.68 -4.29 14.18
CA VAL A 246 4.27 -5.68 13.94
C VAL A 246 5.29 -6.38 13.05
N THR A 247 5.96 -7.40 13.60
CA THR A 247 6.92 -8.24 12.86
C THR A 247 6.23 -9.20 11.90
N PHE A 248 6.97 -9.70 10.90
CA PHE A 248 6.44 -10.73 9.99
C PHE A 248 6.03 -12.03 10.72
N GLY A 249 6.78 -12.40 11.74
CA GLY A 249 6.48 -13.58 12.57
C GLY A 249 5.18 -13.43 13.35
N GLU A 250 4.97 -12.30 14.01
CA GLU A 250 3.73 -12.00 14.75
C GLU A 250 2.51 -11.95 13.80
N TRP A 251 2.67 -11.29 12.64
CA TRP A 251 1.61 -11.25 11.64
C TRP A 251 1.21 -12.65 11.15
N LEU A 252 2.17 -13.55 10.94
CA LEU A 252 1.90 -14.94 10.56
C LEU A 252 1.16 -15.70 11.67
N GLY A 253 1.55 -15.50 12.94
CA GLY A 253 0.95 -16.13 14.11
C GLY A 253 -0.52 -15.71 14.29
N ARG A 254 -0.83 -14.41 14.19
CA ARG A 254 -2.22 -13.88 14.27
C ARG A 254 -3.14 -14.53 13.23
N ARG A 255 -2.65 -14.74 12.01
CA ARG A 255 -3.41 -15.37 10.92
C ARG A 255 -3.54 -16.89 11.03
N GLN A 256 -2.79 -17.52 11.92
CA GLN A 256 -2.96 -18.93 12.26
C GLN A 256 -4.04 -19.09 13.34
N ALA A 257 -4.05 -18.22 14.34
CA ALA A 257 -5.05 -18.20 15.40
C ALA A 257 -6.47 -17.83 14.90
N GLY A 258 -6.58 -16.92 13.92
CA GLY A 258 -7.86 -16.54 13.30
C GLY A 258 -8.34 -17.48 12.17
N ALA A 259 -7.60 -18.54 11.85
CA ALA A 259 -7.94 -19.58 10.88
C ALA A 259 -8.29 -20.93 11.59
N ALA A 260 -8.56 -20.92 12.89
CA ALA A 260 -9.24 -22.02 13.55
C ALA A 260 -10.73 -22.02 13.15
N PRO A 261 -11.34 -23.19 12.93
CA PRO A 261 -12.42 -23.52 11.98
C PRO A 261 -13.66 -22.70 12.10
#